data_f14eced1e03ec724f9cd6c5cae3dd851
#
_entry.id   f14eced1e03ec724f9cd6c5cae3dd851
#
_cell.length_a   1.000
_cell.length_b   1.000
_cell.length_c   1.000
_cell.angle_alpha   90.00
_cell.angle_beta   90.00
_cell.angle_gamma   90.00
#
_symmetry.space_group_name_H-M   'P 1'
#
loop_
_entity.id
_entity.type
_entity.pdbx_description
1 polymer ?
#
loop_
_entity_poly.entity_id
_entity_poly.type
_entity_poly.pdbx_seq_one_letter_code
_entity_poly.pdbx_strand_id
1 'polypeptide(L)'
;GINSQLNFSETSGKYRYGVGADITTKDFDPNDLGLNFETNYYSIYGNTSYRILNPTKYFNNFSANLNVYSQFQKETGKIQSSNIVFKINSTNKKNHYFGMGFDANPVETFDYYEPRTADRFVIKPTKIGGFIYISTNYNNSFAIDLNPSFALYDESGRNSYGFSVGPRYRFNDKLSLNYNFNFLRQNNNKGYIDSINDDMNVATPNTIIFANRNVITYSNTLSGKYSLNSQMTFNISLRHYWSYAENKNALSLEQNGRLADFTGYITNKNSNFYSWNADLSYSWWFAPGSQVSILYRNNAAAFERNINKEFTNNVTNLLNNDALSHVFSISIRYFIDYNEMKNRF
;
A
#
# COMPACT_ATOMS: atom_id res chain seq x y z
N GLY A 1 -16.89 -17.39 -15.53
CA GLY A 1 -17.44 -16.73 -14.35
C GLY A 1 -18.07 -15.38 -14.67
N ILE A 2 -18.73 -14.80 -13.70
CA ILE A 2 -19.44 -13.52 -13.83
C ILE A 2 -18.93 -12.57 -12.76
N ASN A 3 -18.64 -11.33 -13.16
CA ASN A 3 -18.52 -10.17 -12.29
C ASN A 3 -19.57 -9.16 -12.73
N SER A 4 -20.38 -8.67 -11.81
CA SER A 4 -21.45 -7.71 -12.08
C SER A 4 -21.57 -6.71 -10.97
N GLN A 5 -21.80 -5.45 -11.34
CA GLN A 5 -21.91 -4.32 -10.41
C GLN A 5 -23.15 -3.49 -10.74
N LEU A 6 -23.87 -3.09 -9.71
CA LEU A 6 -24.95 -2.13 -9.78
C LEU A 6 -24.66 -0.97 -8.83
N ASN A 7 -24.75 0.25 -9.34
CA ASN A 7 -24.52 1.46 -8.54
C ASN A 7 -25.61 2.50 -8.87
N PHE A 8 -26.12 3.13 -7.82
CA PHE A 8 -27.03 4.26 -7.90
C PHE A 8 -26.45 5.42 -7.08
N SER A 9 -26.31 6.60 -7.69
CA SER A 9 -25.66 7.73 -7.02
C SER A 9 -26.19 9.08 -7.48
N GLU A 10 -26.30 10.04 -6.53
CA GLU A 10 -26.43 11.46 -6.78
C GLU A 10 -25.03 12.08 -6.85
N THR A 11 -24.69 12.65 -8.00
CA THR A 11 -23.34 13.17 -8.27
C THR A 11 -23.28 14.70 -8.36
N SER A 12 -24.43 15.39 -8.24
CA SER A 12 -24.55 16.83 -8.31
C SER A 12 -24.64 17.51 -6.94
N GLY A 13 -24.49 18.80 -6.89
CA GLY A 13 -24.70 19.62 -5.70
C GLY A 13 -23.62 19.47 -4.61
N LYS A 14 -23.93 20.04 -3.44
CA LYS A 14 -23.05 20.02 -2.26
C LYS A 14 -23.15 18.72 -1.49
N TYR A 15 -24.33 18.12 -1.49
CA TYR A 15 -24.62 16.85 -0.81
C TYR A 15 -24.73 15.76 -1.86
N ARG A 16 -23.94 14.71 -1.71
CA ARG A 16 -23.88 13.58 -2.62
C ARG A 16 -23.96 12.28 -1.86
N TYR A 17 -24.57 11.29 -2.45
CA TYR A 17 -24.67 9.95 -1.87
C TYR A 17 -24.68 8.91 -2.97
N GLY A 18 -24.33 7.71 -2.61
CA GLY A 18 -24.38 6.55 -3.50
C GLY A 18 -24.56 5.27 -2.71
N VAL A 19 -25.20 4.30 -3.33
CA VAL A 19 -25.32 2.93 -2.84
C VAL A 19 -25.05 1.99 -4.00
N GLY A 20 -24.46 0.84 -3.72
CA GLY A 20 -24.20 -0.14 -4.74
C GLY A 20 -23.96 -1.53 -4.18
N ALA A 21 -23.98 -2.47 -5.08
CA ALA A 21 -23.67 -3.86 -4.80
C ALA A 21 -22.89 -4.46 -5.96
N ASP A 22 -22.01 -5.40 -5.68
CA ASP A 22 -21.30 -6.20 -6.68
C ASP A 22 -21.31 -7.67 -6.29
N ILE A 23 -21.19 -8.51 -7.30
CA ILE A 23 -21.08 -9.95 -7.14
C ILE A 23 -19.97 -10.49 -8.06
N THR A 24 -19.12 -11.34 -7.49
CA THR A 24 -18.09 -12.07 -8.23
C THR A 24 -18.26 -13.56 -7.97
N THR A 25 -18.43 -14.33 -9.05
CA THR A 25 -18.62 -15.77 -8.93
C THR A 25 -17.30 -16.50 -8.76
N LYS A 26 -17.36 -17.75 -8.28
CA LYS A 26 -16.20 -18.62 -8.05
C LYS A 26 -15.32 -18.80 -9.29
N ASP A 27 -15.95 -18.94 -10.46
CA ASP A 27 -15.26 -19.23 -11.72
C ASP A 27 -14.85 -17.96 -12.49
N PHE A 28 -15.01 -16.79 -11.88
CA PHE A 28 -14.53 -15.54 -12.47
C PHE A 28 -13.04 -15.40 -12.20
N ASP A 29 -12.26 -15.48 -13.26
CA ASP A 29 -10.81 -15.33 -13.21
C ASP A 29 -10.36 -14.20 -14.17
N PRO A 30 -10.15 -12.98 -13.66
CA PRO A 30 -9.56 -11.87 -14.43
C PRO A 30 -8.03 -11.84 -14.31
N ASN A 31 -7.40 -12.94 -13.87
CA ASN A 31 -6.10 -12.93 -13.21
C ASN A 31 -4.93 -13.25 -14.15
N ASP A 32 -4.96 -12.74 -15.38
CA ASP A 32 -3.87 -12.92 -16.35
C ASP A 32 -2.49 -12.49 -15.79
N LEU A 33 -2.46 -11.62 -14.78
CA LEU A 33 -1.24 -11.13 -14.12
C LEU A 33 -0.97 -11.75 -12.75
N GLY A 34 -1.82 -12.66 -12.26
CA GLY A 34 -1.62 -13.31 -10.96
C GLY A 34 -1.82 -12.41 -9.74
N LEU A 35 -2.58 -11.32 -9.84
CA LEU A 35 -2.71 -10.29 -8.80
C LEU A 35 -4.04 -10.31 -8.03
N ASN A 36 -5.05 -10.99 -8.52
CA ASN A 36 -6.36 -11.07 -7.87
C ASN A 36 -6.63 -12.49 -7.38
N PHE A 37 -6.80 -12.62 -6.07
CA PHE A 37 -7.07 -13.91 -5.42
C PHE A 37 -8.48 -13.99 -4.81
N GLU A 38 -9.24 -12.90 -4.85
CA GLU A 38 -10.56 -12.82 -4.23
C GLU A 38 -11.64 -13.08 -5.26
N THR A 39 -12.35 -14.18 -5.09
CA THR A 39 -13.52 -14.59 -5.89
C THR A 39 -14.61 -15.11 -4.97
N ASN A 40 -15.78 -15.46 -5.49
CA ASN A 40 -16.87 -16.11 -4.76
C ASN A 40 -17.44 -15.26 -3.61
N TYR A 41 -17.69 -13.98 -3.89
CA TYR A 41 -18.26 -13.03 -2.91
C TYR A 41 -19.36 -12.16 -3.53
N TYR A 42 -20.13 -11.53 -2.66
CA TYR A 42 -20.90 -10.34 -2.99
C TYR A 42 -20.59 -9.23 -1.97
N SER A 43 -20.69 -7.99 -2.40
CA SER A 43 -20.49 -6.85 -1.51
C SER A 43 -21.63 -5.83 -1.62
N ILE A 44 -21.81 -5.08 -0.55
CA ILE A 44 -22.74 -3.96 -0.46
C ILE A 44 -21.95 -2.76 0.06
N TYR A 45 -22.15 -1.61 -0.57
CA TYR A 45 -21.47 -0.39 -0.16
C TYR A 45 -22.38 0.83 -0.27
N GLY A 46 -22.05 1.80 0.56
CA GLY A 46 -22.72 3.10 0.55
C GLY A 46 -21.74 4.21 0.85
N ASN A 47 -21.99 5.37 0.29
CA ASN A 47 -21.21 6.56 0.59
C ASN A 47 -22.12 7.79 0.68
N THR A 48 -21.70 8.75 1.48
CA THR A 48 -22.27 10.09 1.49
C THR A 48 -21.20 11.12 1.70
N SER A 49 -21.36 12.29 1.06
CA SER A 49 -20.40 13.37 1.19
C SER A 49 -21.09 14.73 1.18
N TYR A 50 -20.57 15.63 2.00
CA TYR A 50 -20.90 17.04 1.97
C TYR A 50 -19.69 17.83 1.52
N ARG A 51 -19.85 18.75 0.56
CA ARG A 51 -18.76 19.48 -0.07
C ARG A 51 -19.07 20.98 -0.17
N ILE A 52 -18.09 21.78 0.23
CA ILE A 52 -18.08 23.23 -0.01
C ILE A 52 -16.89 23.52 -0.95
N LEU A 53 -17.18 23.78 -2.22
CA LEU A 53 -16.18 23.97 -3.26
C LEU A 53 -15.82 25.44 -3.45
N ASN A 54 -16.75 26.36 -3.13
CA ASN A 54 -16.50 27.79 -3.20
C ASN A 54 -15.78 28.28 -1.95
N PRO A 55 -14.76 29.15 -2.10
CA PRO A 55 -14.06 29.71 -0.97
C PRO A 55 -15.00 30.43 0.01
N THR A 56 -14.80 30.16 1.31
CA THR A 56 -15.48 30.84 2.42
C THR A 56 -14.53 31.82 3.12
N LYS A 57 -14.92 32.40 4.25
CA LYS A 57 -14.05 33.24 5.08
C LYS A 57 -12.86 32.42 5.65
N TYR A 58 -13.05 31.12 5.97
CA TYR A 58 -12.07 30.30 6.69
C TYR A 58 -11.27 29.37 5.80
N PHE A 59 -11.87 28.83 4.76
CA PHE A 59 -11.24 27.81 3.90
C PHE A 59 -11.59 28.02 2.41
N ASN A 60 -10.73 27.50 1.56
CA ASN A 60 -10.91 27.48 0.11
C ASN A 60 -11.88 26.37 -0.32
N ASN A 61 -11.79 25.22 0.35
CA ASN A 61 -12.70 24.10 0.17
C ASN A 61 -12.83 23.32 1.47
N PHE A 62 -13.90 22.55 1.58
CA PHE A 62 -14.17 21.63 2.69
C PHE A 62 -14.94 20.42 2.17
N SER A 63 -14.64 19.25 2.70
CA SER A 63 -15.47 18.06 2.49
C SER A 63 -15.51 17.18 3.73
N ALA A 64 -16.67 16.59 3.97
CA ALA A 64 -16.86 15.49 4.91
C ALA A 64 -17.42 14.29 4.13
N ASN A 65 -16.88 13.09 4.36
CA ASN A 65 -17.23 11.89 3.62
C ASN A 65 -17.41 10.73 4.61
N LEU A 66 -18.46 9.96 4.41
CA LEU A 66 -18.70 8.69 5.09
C LEU A 66 -18.82 7.59 4.05
N ASN A 67 -18.06 6.51 4.23
CA ASN A 67 -18.14 5.33 3.38
C ASN A 67 -18.39 4.11 4.26
N VAL A 68 -19.26 3.22 3.80
CA VAL A 68 -19.58 1.95 4.43
C VAL A 68 -19.42 0.86 3.38
N TYR A 69 -18.77 -0.22 3.73
CA TYR A 69 -18.55 -1.36 2.87
C TYR A 69 -18.69 -2.65 3.66
N SER A 70 -19.34 -3.65 3.08
CA SER A 70 -19.37 -5.01 3.63
C SER A 70 -19.31 -6.02 2.49
N GLN A 71 -18.45 -7.02 2.63
CA GLN A 71 -18.27 -8.13 1.70
C GLN A 71 -18.60 -9.45 2.40
N PHE A 72 -19.29 -10.30 1.69
CA PHE A 72 -19.80 -11.57 2.20
C PHE A 72 -19.32 -12.71 1.29
N GLN A 73 -18.89 -13.79 1.88
CA GLN A 73 -18.63 -15.01 1.14
C GLN A 73 -19.96 -15.58 0.60
N LYS A 74 -20.00 -15.86 -0.69
CA LYS A 74 -21.26 -16.11 -1.40
C LYS A 74 -22.01 -17.35 -0.90
N GLU A 75 -21.29 -18.43 -0.56
CA GLU A 75 -21.89 -19.72 -0.21
C GLU A 75 -22.34 -19.74 1.25
N THR A 76 -21.58 -19.14 2.16
CA THR A 76 -21.83 -19.21 3.60
C THR A 76 -22.52 -17.96 4.16
N GLY A 77 -22.50 -16.85 3.42
CA GLY A 77 -22.97 -15.54 3.89
C GLY A 77 -22.11 -14.92 4.98
N LYS A 78 -20.95 -15.51 5.33
CA LYS A 78 -20.05 -14.97 6.34
C LYS A 78 -19.41 -13.67 5.87
N ILE A 79 -19.28 -12.71 6.78
CA ILE A 79 -18.69 -11.40 6.50
C ILE A 79 -17.18 -11.54 6.35
N GLN A 80 -16.66 -11.36 5.15
CA GLN A 80 -15.21 -11.40 4.86
C GLN A 80 -14.53 -10.07 5.15
N SER A 81 -15.23 -8.96 4.92
CA SER A 81 -14.76 -7.62 5.19
C SER A 81 -15.92 -6.71 5.60
N SER A 82 -15.71 -5.83 6.55
CA SER A 82 -16.63 -4.76 6.91
C SER A 82 -15.83 -3.54 7.32
N ASN A 83 -16.13 -2.39 6.72
CA ASN A 83 -15.38 -1.17 6.98
C ASN A 83 -16.29 0.05 6.96
N ILE A 84 -16.15 0.90 7.97
CA ILE A 84 -16.77 2.22 8.04
C ILE A 84 -15.65 3.24 8.09
N VAL A 85 -15.64 4.20 7.16
CA VAL A 85 -14.62 5.25 7.10
C VAL A 85 -15.28 6.61 7.07
N PHE A 86 -14.96 7.44 8.05
CA PHE A 86 -15.34 8.84 8.09
C PHE A 86 -14.10 9.72 7.88
N LYS A 87 -14.17 10.69 6.97
CA LYS A 87 -13.07 11.62 6.65
C LYS A 87 -13.57 13.05 6.56
N ILE A 88 -12.80 13.96 7.11
CA ILE A 88 -12.98 15.40 6.94
C ILE A 88 -11.70 15.95 6.29
N ASN A 89 -11.87 16.82 5.30
CA ASN A 89 -10.76 17.47 4.59
C ASN A 89 -11.05 18.95 4.40
N SER A 90 -10.02 19.76 4.48
CA SER A 90 -10.14 21.21 4.28
C SER A 90 -8.82 21.80 3.77
N THR A 91 -8.91 22.75 2.86
CA THR A 91 -7.78 23.62 2.47
C THR A 91 -8.03 25.01 3.00
N ASN A 92 -7.13 25.53 3.83
CA ASN A 92 -7.26 26.87 4.39
C ASN A 92 -6.94 27.97 3.36
N LYS A 93 -7.09 29.24 3.76
CA LYS A 93 -6.81 30.40 2.89
C LYS A 93 -5.35 30.54 2.45
N LYS A 94 -4.43 29.95 3.16
CA LYS A 94 -2.98 29.92 2.83
C LYS A 94 -2.60 28.70 2.00
N ASN A 95 -3.58 27.92 1.50
CA ASN A 95 -3.38 26.67 0.74
C ASN A 95 -2.68 25.57 1.51
N HIS A 96 -2.80 25.52 2.85
CA HIS A 96 -2.47 24.35 3.63
C HIS A 96 -3.67 23.42 3.67
N TYR A 97 -3.43 22.15 3.43
CA TYR A 97 -4.42 21.08 3.47
C TYR A 97 -4.38 20.34 4.81
N PHE A 98 -5.54 20.08 5.36
CA PHE A 98 -5.76 19.33 6.59
C PHE A 98 -6.78 18.24 6.33
N GLY A 99 -6.47 17.05 6.74
CA GLY A 99 -7.37 15.91 6.72
C GLY A 99 -7.33 15.18 8.05
N MET A 100 -8.45 14.61 8.46
CA MET A 100 -8.51 13.64 9.55
C MET A 100 -9.55 12.59 9.20
N GLY A 101 -9.36 11.41 9.74
CA GLY A 101 -10.32 10.34 9.52
C GLY A 101 -10.26 9.29 10.62
N PHE A 102 -11.40 8.59 10.72
CA PHE A 102 -11.56 7.41 11.54
C PHE A 102 -12.00 6.26 10.66
N ASP A 103 -11.48 5.08 10.93
CA ASP A 103 -11.90 3.83 10.31
C ASP A 103 -12.24 2.79 11.36
N ALA A 104 -13.26 1.99 11.08
CA ALA A 104 -13.68 0.91 11.96
C ALA A 104 -14.05 -0.33 11.15
N ASN A 105 -13.67 -1.49 11.68
CA ASN A 105 -14.22 -2.78 11.32
C ASN A 105 -15.13 -3.20 12.48
N PRO A 106 -16.44 -2.93 12.40
CA PRO A 106 -17.33 -2.97 13.58
C PRO A 106 -17.71 -4.39 14.01
N VAL A 107 -17.42 -5.37 13.18
CA VAL A 107 -17.74 -6.79 13.42
C VAL A 107 -16.51 -7.66 13.14
N GLU A 108 -16.47 -8.83 13.78
CA GLU A 108 -15.50 -9.87 13.41
C GLU A 108 -15.69 -10.27 11.94
N THR A 109 -14.57 -10.52 11.25
CA THR A 109 -14.58 -10.91 9.84
C THR A 109 -13.87 -12.24 9.63
N PHE A 110 -14.29 -12.99 8.60
CA PHE A 110 -13.84 -14.33 8.30
C PHE A 110 -12.90 -14.28 7.08
N ASP A 111 -11.58 -14.36 7.32
CA ASP A 111 -10.58 -14.31 6.26
C ASP A 111 -10.29 -15.72 5.76
N TYR A 112 -10.70 -16.04 4.54
CA TYR A 112 -10.51 -17.31 3.87
C TYR A 112 -9.18 -17.41 3.11
N TYR A 113 -8.41 -16.33 3.04
CA TYR A 113 -7.17 -16.26 2.24
C TYR A 113 -5.92 -16.41 3.08
N GLU A 114 -5.88 -15.80 4.27
CA GLU A 114 -4.71 -15.84 5.15
C GLU A 114 -4.30 -17.27 5.57
N PRO A 115 -5.22 -18.25 5.80
CA PRO A 115 -4.84 -19.63 6.12
C PRO A 115 -4.13 -20.38 4.98
N ARG A 116 -4.20 -19.91 3.74
CA ARG A 116 -3.62 -20.53 2.53
C ARG A 116 -4.05 -22.00 2.33
N THR A 117 -5.20 -22.35 2.83
CA THR A 117 -5.77 -23.70 2.77
C THR A 117 -7.24 -23.56 2.40
N ALA A 118 -7.68 -24.33 1.40
CA ALA A 118 -9.05 -24.30 0.93
C ALA A 118 -10.04 -24.59 2.07
N ASP A 119 -11.16 -23.89 2.04
CA ASP A 119 -12.28 -24.00 2.99
C ASP A 119 -11.94 -23.70 4.46
N ARG A 120 -10.72 -23.20 4.74
CA ARG A 120 -10.32 -22.74 6.07
C ARG A 120 -10.37 -21.22 6.13
N PHE A 121 -10.72 -20.71 7.29
CA PHE A 121 -10.75 -19.27 7.56
C PHE A 121 -10.16 -18.97 8.94
N VAL A 122 -9.64 -17.75 9.09
CA VAL A 122 -9.27 -17.20 10.40
C VAL A 122 -10.18 -16.03 10.72
N ILE A 123 -10.62 -15.94 11.99
CA ILE A 123 -11.44 -14.83 12.47
C ILE A 123 -10.53 -13.65 12.80
N LYS A 124 -10.82 -12.51 12.20
CA LYS A 124 -10.20 -11.23 12.52
C LYS A 124 -11.07 -10.44 13.47
N PRO A 125 -10.50 -9.85 14.53
CA PRO A 125 -11.26 -9.08 15.52
C PRO A 125 -11.77 -7.77 14.95
N THR A 126 -12.69 -7.14 15.69
CA THR A 126 -13.08 -5.76 15.45
C THR A 126 -11.88 -4.83 15.59
N LYS A 127 -11.94 -3.70 14.90
CA LYS A 127 -10.86 -2.70 14.87
C LYS A 127 -11.43 -1.29 14.81
N ILE A 128 -10.77 -0.37 15.50
CA ILE A 128 -10.93 1.07 15.31
C ILE A 128 -9.58 1.69 15.00
N GLY A 129 -9.55 2.65 14.10
CA GLY A 129 -8.35 3.36 13.72
C GLY A 129 -8.61 4.84 13.44
N GLY A 130 -7.52 5.56 13.27
CA GLY A 130 -7.60 6.96 12.88
C GLY A 130 -6.29 7.48 12.33
N PHE A 131 -6.40 8.57 11.59
CA PHE A 131 -5.24 9.25 11.01
C PHE A 131 -5.49 10.76 10.93
N ILE A 132 -4.39 11.50 10.91
CA ILE A 132 -4.35 12.92 10.57
C ILE A 132 -3.46 13.08 9.35
N TYR A 133 -3.82 13.95 8.43
CA TYR A 133 -2.99 14.34 7.31
C TYR A 133 -2.86 15.86 7.25
N ILE A 134 -1.62 16.35 7.22
CA ILE A 134 -1.29 17.76 7.07
C ILE A 134 -0.37 17.89 5.87
N SER A 135 -0.72 18.78 4.96
CA SER A 135 0.12 19.13 3.81
C SER A 135 0.25 20.64 3.74
N THR A 136 1.47 21.14 3.79
CA THR A 136 1.71 22.57 3.70
C THR A 136 1.64 23.05 2.25
N ASN A 137 1.58 24.36 2.04
CA ASN A 137 1.42 24.94 0.71
C ASN A 137 2.63 24.65 -0.20
N TYR A 138 2.43 23.88 -1.27
CA TYR A 138 3.44 23.49 -2.24
C TYR A 138 3.92 24.62 -3.17
N ASN A 139 3.30 25.78 -3.12
CA ASN A 139 3.84 26.95 -3.82
C ASN A 139 5.07 27.52 -3.11
N ASN A 140 5.27 27.21 -1.83
CA ASN A 140 6.48 27.59 -1.09
C ASN A 140 7.69 26.78 -1.55
N SER A 141 8.90 27.33 -1.35
CA SER A 141 10.15 26.61 -1.61
C SER A 141 10.30 25.39 -0.72
N PHE A 142 9.83 25.46 0.53
CA PHE A 142 9.74 24.34 1.45
C PHE A 142 8.28 23.99 1.72
N ALA A 143 7.95 22.70 1.58
CA ALA A 143 6.67 22.13 1.98
C ALA A 143 6.91 20.81 2.71
N ILE A 144 5.94 20.40 3.52
CA ILE A 144 6.00 19.14 4.27
C ILE A 144 4.63 18.49 4.36
N ASP A 145 4.60 17.19 4.22
CA ASP A 145 3.48 16.31 4.49
C ASP A 145 3.72 15.54 5.79
N LEU A 146 2.68 15.43 6.62
CA LEU A 146 2.69 14.66 7.87
C LEU A 146 1.45 13.78 7.93
N ASN A 147 1.60 12.49 8.24
CA ASN A 147 0.49 11.57 8.37
C ASN A 147 0.72 10.57 9.52
N PRO A 148 0.42 10.92 10.77
CA PRO A 148 0.32 9.96 11.86
C PRO A 148 -0.97 9.14 11.76
N SER A 149 -0.89 7.84 12.16
CA SER A 149 -2.01 6.91 12.16
C SER A 149 -1.90 5.90 13.30
N PHE A 150 -3.04 5.37 13.72
CA PHE A 150 -3.11 4.30 14.70
C PHE A 150 -4.28 3.35 14.40
N ALA A 151 -4.21 2.13 14.93
CA ALA A 151 -5.33 1.21 14.99
C ALA A 151 -5.26 0.38 16.27
N LEU A 152 -6.42 0.17 16.89
CA LEU A 152 -6.64 -0.65 18.07
C LEU A 152 -7.57 -1.80 17.68
N TYR A 153 -7.25 -2.99 18.18
CA TYR A 153 -8.01 -4.21 17.89
C TYR A 153 -8.63 -4.74 19.19
N ASP A 154 -9.77 -5.36 19.10
CA ASP A 154 -10.41 -6.06 20.22
C ASP A 154 -9.69 -7.40 20.49
N GLU A 155 -8.40 -7.31 20.73
CA GLU A 155 -7.51 -8.38 21.18
C GLU A 155 -6.44 -7.80 22.10
N SER A 156 -6.11 -8.58 23.13
CA SER A 156 -5.15 -8.13 24.15
C SER A 156 -3.80 -7.72 23.56
N GLY A 157 -3.43 -6.46 23.77
CA GLY A 157 -2.16 -5.88 23.34
C GLY A 157 -1.98 -5.75 21.83
N ARG A 158 -2.98 -6.06 20.99
CA ARG A 158 -2.90 -5.89 19.55
C ARG A 158 -3.23 -4.46 19.15
N ASN A 159 -2.24 -3.81 18.59
CA ASN A 159 -2.37 -2.44 18.08
C ASN A 159 -1.38 -2.18 16.95
N SER A 160 -1.62 -1.12 16.21
CA SER A 160 -0.63 -0.58 15.27
C SER A 160 -0.57 0.93 15.35
N TYR A 161 0.61 1.47 15.09
CA TYR A 161 0.81 2.90 14.92
C TYR A 161 1.90 3.16 13.87
N GLY A 162 1.73 4.25 13.19
CA GLY A 162 2.66 4.63 12.16
C GLY A 162 2.62 6.13 11.89
N PHE A 163 3.60 6.58 11.14
CA PHE A 163 3.61 7.93 10.61
C PHE A 163 4.39 8.01 9.31
N SER A 164 4.01 8.95 8.48
CA SER A 164 4.83 9.36 7.35
C SER A 164 5.19 10.84 7.44
N VAL A 165 6.40 11.17 6.98
CA VAL A 165 6.93 12.53 6.90
C VAL A 165 7.50 12.72 5.50
N GLY A 166 6.99 13.75 4.79
CA GLY A 166 7.35 14.03 3.41
C GLY A 166 7.83 15.47 3.21
N PRO A 167 9.06 15.84 3.60
CA PRO A 167 9.61 17.15 3.26
C PRO A 167 9.91 17.25 1.76
N ARG A 168 9.60 18.40 1.21
CA ARG A 168 9.86 18.78 -0.17
C ARG A 168 10.59 20.11 -0.19
N TYR A 169 11.68 20.20 -0.95
CA TYR A 169 12.42 21.45 -1.10
C TYR A 169 12.66 21.76 -2.58
N ARG A 170 12.24 22.94 -3.01
CA ARG A 170 12.50 23.50 -4.32
C ARG A 170 13.58 24.60 -4.17
N PHE A 171 14.79 24.26 -4.59
CA PHE A 171 15.95 25.17 -4.51
C PHE A 171 15.78 26.36 -5.46
N ASN A 172 15.26 26.08 -6.67
CA ASN A 172 14.93 27.03 -7.70
C ASN A 172 13.98 26.37 -8.72
N ASP A 173 13.71 27.02 -9.84
CA ASP A 173 12.82 26.49 -10.89
C ASP A 173 13.36 25.26 -11.61
N LYS A 174 14.65 24.98 -11.47
CA LYS A 174 15.33 23.85 -12.11
C LYS A 174 15.55 22.65 -11.19
N LEU A 175 15.72 22.87 -9.88
CA LEU A 175 16.09 21.83 -8.91
C LEU A 175 15.08 21.69 -7.80
N SER A 176 14.53 20.49 -7.65
CA SER A 176 13.70 20.11 -6.52
C SER A 176 14.07 18.74 -5.97
N LEU A 177 13.97 18.59 -4.65
CA LEU A 177 14.13 17.32 -3.93
C LEU A 177 12.88 17.04 -3.10
N ASN A 178 12.47 15.78 -3.05
CA ASN A 178 11.40 15.28 -2.21
C ASN A 178 11.94 14.06 -1.45
N TYR A 179 11.74 14.03 -0.15
CA TYR A 179 12.00 12.87 0.68
C TYR A 179 10.69 12.38 1.27
N ASN A 180 10.51 11.09 1.39
CA ASN A 180 9.38 10.49 2.07
C ASN A 180 9.89 9.37 2.98
N PHE A 181 9.57 9.49 4.25
CA PHE A 181 9.83 8.49 5.26
C PHE A 181 8.51 7.93 5.77
N ASN A 182 8.38 6.60 5.80
CA ASN A 182 7.24 5.92 6.40
C ASN A 182 7.74 4.95 7.46
N PHE A 183 7.06 4.96 8.58
CA PHE A 183 7.24 4.05 9.69
C PHE A 183 5.90 3.41 10.05
N LEU A 184 5.89 2.08 10.23
CA LEU A 184 4.74 1.34 10.73
C LEU A 184 5.22 0.31 11.74
N ARG A 185 4.57 0.26 12.90
CA ARG A 185 4.72 -0.79 13.89
C ARG A 185 3.39 -1.45 14.16
N GLN A 186 3.37 -2.78 14.16
CA GLN A 186 2.23 -3.61 14.52
C GLN A 186 2.66 -4.51 15.68
N ASN A 187 2.00 -4.35 16.81
CA ASN A 187 2.24 -5.18 17.99
C ASN A 187 1.20 -6.30 18.03
N ASN A 188 1.64 -7.50 18.42
CA ASN A 188 0.81 -8.70 18.52
C ASN A 188 -0.03 -8.95 17.25
N ASN A 189 0.53 -8.62 16.07
CA ASN A 189 -0.05 -8.98 14.79
C ASN A 189 -0.10 -10.50 14.67
N LYS A 190 -1.21 -11.02 14.13
CA LYS A 190 -1.38 -12.46 13.88
C LYS A 190 -1.32 -12.73 12.38
N GLY A 191 -0.48 -13.64 11.96
CA GLY A 191 -0.33 -13.99 10.56
C GLY A 191 0.18 -15.42 10.37
N TYR A 192 -0.17 -15.99 9.24
CA TYR A 192 0.28 -17.31 8.80
C TYR A 192 1.81 -17.38 8.73
N ILE A 193 2.38 -18.47 9.23
CA ILE A 193 3.82 -18.73 9.15
C ILE A 193 4.16 -20.09 8.52
N ASP A 194 3.32 -21.11 8.71
CA ASP A 194 3.58 -22.45 8.22
C ASP A 194 2.32 -23.32 8.20
N SER A 195 2.46 -24.51 7.62
CA SER A 195 1.49 -25.60 7.75
C SER A 195 2.23 -26.92 7.91
N ILE A 196 1.72 -27.78 8.78
CA ILE A 196 2.28 -29.12 9.06
C ILE A 196 1.29 -30.13 8.49
N ASN A 197 1.82 -31.09 7.77
CA ASN A 197 1.10 -32.28 7.31
C ASN A 197 1.75 -33.50 7.92
N ASP A 198 1.09 -34.11 8.88
CA ASP A 198 1.59 -35.33 9.58
C ASP A 198 1.33 -36.58 8.76
N ASP A 199 0.48 -36.53 7.75
CA ASP A 199 0.21 -37.63 6.82
C ASP A 199 0.54 -37.21 5.37
N MET A 200 1.62 -37.76 4.84
CA MET A 200 2.06 -37.48 3.46
C MET A 200 1.07 -37.95 2.37
N ASN A 201 0.06 -38.75 2.73
CA ASN A 201 -0.98 -39.20 1.79
C ASN A 201 -2.19 -38.26 1.71
N VAL A 202 -2.23 -37.22 2.56
CA VAL A 202 -3.33 -36.25 2.59
C VAL A 202 -2.86 -34.90 2.01
N ALA A 203 -3.53 -34.43 0.99
CA ALA A 203 -3.18 -33.17 0.28
C ALA A 203 -3.41 -31.91 1.13
N THR A 204 -4.26 -31.99 2.16
CA THR A 204 -4.57 -30.85 3.03
C THR A 204 -3.78 -30.92 4.34
N PRO A 205 -3.11 -29.83 4.78
CA PRO A 205 -2.34 -29.82 6.00
C PRO A 205 -3.25 -30.03 7.23
N ASN A 206 -2.80 -30.86 8.17
CA ASN A 206 -3.54 -31.15 9.40
C ASN A 206 -3.55 -29.96 10.35
N THR A 207 -2.44 -29.22 10.40
CA THR A 207 -2.26 -28.11 11.33
C THR A 207 -1.76 -26.88 10.58
N ILE A 208 -2.50 -25.79 10.66
CA ILE A 208 -2.15 -24.49 10.08
C ILE A 208 -1.59 -23.63 11.20
N ILE A 209 -0.36 -23.13 11.03
CA ILE A 209 0.38 -22.42 12.06
C ILE A 209 0.40 -20.92 11.75
N PHE A 210 -0.06 -20.15 12.71
CA PHE A 210 0.06 -18.71 12.79
C PHE A 210 1.11 -18.32 13.82
N ALA A 211 1.55 -17.09 13.80
CA ALA A 211 2.35 -16.52 14.87
C ALA A 211 1.71 -15.25 15.42
N ASN A 212 1.84 -15.07 16.73
CA ASN A 212 1.72 -13.78 17.36
C ASN A 212 3.08 -13.08 17.22
N ARG A 213 3.12 -11.95 16.51
CA ARG A 213 4.37 -11.33 16.08
C ARG A 213 4.34 -9.81 16.18
N ASN A 214 5.52 -9.23 16.36
CA ASN A 214 5.70 -7.80 16.15
C ASN A 214 6.25 -7.58 14.74
N VAL A 215 5.61 -6.69 13.99
CA VAL A 215 6.06 -6.30 12.65
C VAL A 215 6.46 -4.83 12.67
N ILE A 216 7.64 -4.53 12.14
CA ILE A 216 8.11 -3.15 11.97
C ILE A 216 8.51 -2.97 10.51
N THR A 217 8.07 -1.86 9.94
CA THR A 217 8.37 -1.50 8.54
C THR A 217 8.90 -0.08 8.47
N TYR A 218 9.99 0.09 7.75
CA TYR A 218 10.58 1.37 7.35
C TYR A 218 10.59 1.47 5.84
N SER A 219 10.19 2.62 5.31
CA SER A 219 10.32 2.91 3.88
C SER A 219 10.86 4.31 3.71
N ASN A 220 11.90 4.44 2.91
CA ASN A 220 12.57 5.69 2.58
C ASN A 220 12.55 5.88 1.06
N THR A 221 12.11 7.04 0.60
CA THR A 221 12.19 7.41 -0.81
C THR A 221 12.75 8.81 -0.92
N LEU A 222 13.89 8.97 -1.60
CA LEU A 222 14.42 10.25 -2.00
C LEU A 222 14.28 10.38 -3.51
N SER A 223 13.59 11.41 -3.98
CA SER A 223 13.49 11.72 -5.39
C SER A 223 13.91 13.15 -5.68
N GLY A 224 14.59 13.34 -6.79
CA GLY A 224 15.07 14.64 -7.22
C GLY A 224 14.88 14.82 -8.71
N LYS A 225 14.65 16.06 -9.11
CA LYS A 225 14.57 16.48 -10.51
C LYS A 225 15.45 17.69 -10.71
N TYR A 226 16.32 17.62 -11.73
CA TYR A 226 17.13 18.73 -12.17
C TYR A 226 16.93 18.96 -13.67
N SER A 227 16.31 20.09 -14.02
CA SER A 227 16.10 20.52 -15.42
C SER A 227 17.26 21.43 -15.84
N LEU A 228 18.16 20.93 -16.67
CA LEU A 228 19.23 21.75 -17.26
C LEU A 228 18.64 22.90 -18.08
N ASN A 229 17.67 22.57 -18.93
CA ASN A 229 16.89 23.48 -19.75
C ASN A 229 15.51 22.88 -20.04
N SER A 230 14.74 23.47 -20.96
CA SER A 230 13.41 22.99 -21.35
C SER A 230 13.41 21.60 -22.03
N GLN A 231 14.57 21.15 -22.53
CA GLN A 231 14.71 19.91 -23.30
C GLN A 231 15.44 18.81 -22.51
N MET A 232 16.21 19.15 -21.47
CA MET A 232 17.09 18.21 -20.77
C MET A 232 16.76 18.14 -19.29
N THR A 233 16.54 16.92 -18.80
CA THR A 233 16.18 16.67 -17.40
C THR A 233 16.94 15.46 -16.86
N PHE A 234 17.49 15.62 -15.66
CA PHE A 234 17.95 14.53 -14.81
C PHE A 234 16.92 14.23 -13.73
N ASN A 235 16.68 12.94 -13.46
CA ASN A 235 15.91 12.52 -12.30
C ASN A 235 16.70 11.47 -11.52
N ILE A 236 16.60 11.55 -10.21
CA ILE A 236 17.09 10.55 -9.28
C ILE A 236 15.94 10.02 -8.44
N SER A 237 15.91 8.71 -8.19
CA SER A 237 14.97 8.07 -7.28
C SER A 237 15.72 6.99 -6.51
N LEU A 238 15.87 7.21 -5.19
CA LEU A 238 16.46 6.24 -4.26
C LEU A 238 15.35 5.71 -3.38
N ARG A 239 15.20 4.39 -3.30
CA ARG A 239 14.20 3.72 -2.47
C ARG A 239 14.88 2.70 -1.60
N HIS A 240 14.57 2.73 -0.34
CA HIS A 240 14.96 1.73 0.64
C HIS A 240 13.72 1.24 1.37
N TYR A 241 13.54 -0.05 1.46
CA TYR A 241 12.48 -0.70 2.19
C TYR A 241 13.07 -1.73 3.12
N TRP A 242 12.61 -1.74 4.37
CA TRP A 242 13.00 -2.72 5.37
C TRP A 242 11.80 -3.07 6.23
N SER A 243 11.46 -4.35 6.27
CA SER A 243 10.38 -4.86 7.09
C SER A 243 10.82 -6.16 7.76
N TYR A 244 10.62 -6.22 9.09
CA TYR A 244 10.86 -7.45 9.80
C TYR A 244 9.69 -7.83 10.69
N ALA A 245 9.46 -9.15 10.82
CA ALA A 245 8.46 -9.76 11.67
C ALA A 245 9.13 -10.69 12.66
N GLU A 246 9.04 -10.35 13.94
CA GLU A 246 9.57 -11.13 15.06
C GLU A 246 8.44 -11.95 15.68
N ASN A 247 8.48 -13.28 15.49
CA ASN A 247 7.49 -14.20 16.03
C ASN A 247 7.77 -14.45 17.52
N LYS A 248 6.75 -14.26 18.36
CA LYS A 248 6.84 -14.46 19.81
C LYS A 248 6.44 -15.86 20.21
N ASN A 249 5.28 -16.29 19.78
CA ASN A 249 4.71 -17.61 20.03
C ASN A 249 3.92 -18.09 18.82
N ALA A 250 3.92 -19.42 18.64
CA ALA A 250 3.13 -20.06 17.60
C ALA A 250 1.68 -20.29 18.08
N LEU A 251 0.76 -20.24 17.13
CA LEU A 251 -0.65 -20.45 17.32
C LEU A 251 -1.14 -21.47 16.29
N SER A 252 -2.02 -22.38 16.66
CA SER A 252 -2.71 -23.29 15.73
C SER A 252 -4.06 -22.74 15.35
N LEU A 253 -4.43 -22.89 14.09
CA LEU A 253 -5.77 -22.52 13.60
C LEU A 253 -6.74 -23.66 13.87
N GLU A 254 -7.71 -23.43 14.77
CA GLU A 254 -8.80 -24.35 15.05
C GLU A 254 -9.82 -24.44 13.91
N GLN A 255 -10.68 -25.45 13.92
CA GLN A 255 -11.73 -25.64 12.91
C GLN A 255 -12.78 -24.51 12.92
N ASN A 256 -13.00 -23.90 14.08
CA ASN A 256 -13.93 -22.76 14.23
C ASN A 256 -13.37 -21.42 13.75
N GLY A 257 -12.09 -21.40 13.26
CA GLY A 257 -11.40 -20.20 12.79
C GLY A 257 -10.72 -19.37 13.89
N ARG A 258 -10.75 -19.82 15.16
CA ARG A 258 -10.00 -19.19 16.25
C ARG A 258 -8.56 -19.69 16.28
N LEU A 259 -7.71 -18.90 16.92
CA LEU A 259 -6.31 -19.23 17.12
C LEU A 259 -6.08 -19.62 18.57
N ALA A 260 -5.47 -20.79 18.78
CA ALA A 260 -5.10 -21.31 20.09
C ALA A 260 -3.57 -21.42 20.22
N ASP A 261 -3.04 -21.33 21.43
CA ASP A 261 -1.60 -21.46 21.66
C ASP A 261 -1.08 -22.85 21.22
N PHE A 262 0.04 -22.87 20.52
CA PHE A 262 0.68 -24.06 20.02
C PHE A 262 2.13 -24.15 20.49
N THR A 263 2.40 -25.00 21.49
CA THR A 263 3.68 -25.06 22.19
C THR A 263 4.73 -25.96 21.51
N GLY A 264 4.34 -26.80 20.56
CA GLY A 264 5.24 -27.77 19.90
C GLY A 264 6.04 -27.20 18.71
N TYR A 265 5.81 -25.96 18.31
CA TYR A 265 6.44 -25.38 17.13
C TYR A 265 7.73 -24.62 17.49
N ILE A 266 8.88 -25.15 17.06
CA ILE A 266 10.21 -24.63 17.40
C ILE A 266 10.95 -24.01 16.19
N THR A 267 10.40 -24.13 14.98
CA THR A 267 11.09 -23.66 13.76
C THR A 267 11.09 -22.13 13.70
N ASN A 268 12.26 -21.54 13.49
CA ASN A 268 12.38 -20.11 13.30
C ASN A 268 11.76 -19.68 11.95
N LYS A 269 10.62 -19.01 12.00
CA LYS A 269 9.92 -18.41 10.86
C LYS A 269 9.92 -16.88 10.93
N ASN A 270 10.83 -16.28 11.69
CA ASN A 270 11.06 -14.83 11.62
C ASN A 270 11.31 -14.40 10.18
N SER A 271 11.01 -13.16 9.90
CA SER A 271 11.16 -12.57 8.57
C SER A 271 11.90 -11.25 8.69
N ASN A 272 12.99 -11.12 7.97
CA ASN A 272 13.72 -9.88 7.78
C ASN A 272 13.90 -9.67 6.27
N PHE A 273 13.08 -8.80 5.69
CA PHE A 273 13.14 -8.45 4.27
C PHE A 273 13.60 -7.02 4.12
N TYR A 274 14.58 -6.81 3.26
CA TYR A 274 15.06 -5.49 2.94
C TYR A 274 15.40 -5.37 1.45
N SER A 275 15.18 -4.20 0.89
CA SER A 275 15.44 -3.93 -0.52
C SER A 275 15.92 -2.51 -0.77
N TRP A 276 16.68 -2.38 -1.82
CA TRP A 276 17.24 -1.13 -2.33
C TRP A 276 16.96 -1.00 -3.82
N ASN A 277 16.65 0.21 -4.25
CA ASN A 277 16.58 0.56 -5.67
C ASN A 277 17.04 2.00 -5.85
N ALA A 278 17.98 2.20 -6.73
CA ALA A 278 18.49 3.51 -7.14
C ALA A 278 18.36 3.66 -8.65
N ASP A 279 17.56 4.62 -9.09
CA ASP A 279 17.39 4.98 -10.50
C ASP A 279 17.97 6.37 -10.75
N LEU A 280 18.88 6.48 -11.69
CA LEU A 280 19.34 7.74 -12.26
C LEU A 280 18.95 7.77 -13.73
N SER A 281 18.15 8.74 -14.12
CA SER A 281 17.71 8.88 -15.51
C SER A 281 18.01 10.27 -16.06
N TYR A 282 18.39 10.27 -17.33
CA TYR A 282 18.55 11.46 -18.13
C TYR A 282 17.63 11.40 -19.34
N SER A 283 16.96 12.49 -19.66
CA SER A 283 16.09 12.64 -20.83
C SER A 283 16.47 13.89 -21.60
N TRP A 284 16.61 13.74 -22.91
CA TRP A 284 16.87 14.84 -23.84
C TRP A 284 15.89 14.80 -25.02
N TRP A 285 15.07 15.81 -25.12
CA TRP A 285 14.16 16.06 -26.24
C TRP A 285 14.90 16.89 -27.29
N PHE A 286 15.61 16.23 -28.23
CA PHE A 286 16.47 16.89 -29.20
C PHE A 286 15.70 17.47 -30.40
N ALA A 287 14.47 17.00 -30.66
CA ALA A 287 13.54 17.54 -31.65
C ALA A 287 12.08 17.27 -31.22
N PRO A 288 11.07 17.95 -31.80
CA PRO A 288 9.67 17.65 -31.54
C PRO A 288 9.37 16.14 -31.74
N GLY A 289 8.78 15.52 -30.73
CA GLY A 289 8.47 14.08 -30.75
C GLY A 289 9.67 13.13 -30.63
N SER A 290 10.92 13.65 -30.60
CA SER A 290 12.15 12.86 -30.60
C SER A 290 12.92 13.01 -29.29
N GLN A 291 13.31 11.89 -28.69
CA GLN A 291 13.89 11.84 -27.35
C GLN A 291 15.01 10.78 -27.25
N VAL A 292 16.06 11.11 -26.54
CA VAL A 292 17.01 10.15 -25.98
C VAL A 292 16.76 10.04 -24.50
N SER A 293 16.68 8.81 -23.99
CA SER A 293 16.59 8.52 -22.55
C SER A 293 17.69 7.55 -22.16
N ILE A 294 18.39 7.86 -21.08
CA ILE A 294 19.42 7.02 -20.47
C ILE A 294 18.96 6.70 -19.06
N LEU A 295 18.98 5.42 -18.69
CA LEU A 295 18.68 4.95 -17.35
C LEU A 295 19.83 4.12 -16.82
N TYR A 296 20.33 4.48 -15.65
CA TYR A 296 21.12 3.61 -14.81
C TYR A 296 20.29 3.19 -13.60
N ARG A 297 20.16 1.90 -13.36
CA ARG A 297 19.48 1.30 -12.22
C ARG A 297 20.44 0.42 -11.45
N ASN A 298 20.40 0.57 -10.14
CA ASN A 298 21.06 -0.29 -9.18
C ASN A 298 20.03 -0.79 -8.18
N ASN A 299 19.90 -2.11 -8.03
CA ASN A 299 18.90 -2.69 -7.12
C ASN A 299 19.41 -3.98 -6.46
N ALA A 300 18.96 -4.20 -5.24
CA ALA A 300 19.16 -5.43 -4.49
C ALA A 300 17.96 -5.71 -3.59
N ALA A 301 17.75 -6.98 -3.26
CA ALA A 301 16.80 -7.40 -2.25
C ALA A 301 17.36 -8.63 -1.52
N ALA A 302 17.07 -8.72 -0.23
CA ALA A 302 17.46 -9.86 0.58
C ALA A 302 16.35 -10.25 1.55
N PHE A 303 16.31 -11.53 1.88
CA PHE A 303 15.40 -12.12 2.86
C PHE A 303 16.19 -13.03 3.79
N GLU A 304 16.04 -12.83 5.10
CA GLU A 304 16.72 -13.58 6.12
C GLU A 304 15.75 -14.02 7.22
N ARG A 305 16.06 -15.11 7.92
CA ARG A 305 15.33 -15.54 9.12
C ARG A 305 15.86 -14.88 10.40
N ASN A 306 17.10 -14.49 10.38
CA ASN A 306 17.72 -13.78 11.50
C ASN A 306 17.44 -12.29 11.38
N ILE A 307 16.89 -11.71 12.45
CA ILE A 307 16.55 -10.29 12.47
C ILE A 307 17.76 -9.52 12.99
N ASN A 308 18.37 -8.73 12.12
CA ASN A 308 19.31 -7.69 12.52
C ASN A 308 18.55 -6.36 12.62
N LYS A 309 18.49 -5.79 13.82
CA LYS A 309 17.75 -4.54 14.10
C LYS A 309 18.59 -3.28 13.84
N GLU A 310 19.83 -3.41 13.40
CA GLU A 310 20.71 -2.30 13.10
C GLU A 310 20.55 -1.85 11.64
N PHE A 311 20.09 -0.64 11.44
CA PHE A 311 19.84 -0.06 10.12
C PHE A 311 21.09 -0.05 9.23
N THR A 312 22.23 0.38 9.77
CA THR A 312 23.48 0.47 9.02
C THR A 312 23.95 -0.89 8.51
N ASN A 313 23.85 -1.93 9.32
CA ASN A 313 24.25 -3.29 8.95
C ASN A 313 23.33 -3.83 7.83
N ASN A 314 22.02 -3.62 7.91
CA ASN A 314 21.09 -4.04 6.86
C ASN A 314 21.39 -3.34 5.52
N VAL A 315 21.65 -2.04 5.53
CA VAL A 315 22.01 -1.29 4.32
C VAL A 315 23.36 -1.73 3.76
N THR A 316 24.38 -1.88 4.62
CA THR A 316 25.72 -2.31 4.20
C THR A 316 25.69 -3.72 3.60
N ASN A 317 24.99 -4.66 4.25
CA ASN A 317 24.83 -6.02 3.73
C ASN A 317 24.15 -6.03 2.36
N LEU A 318 23.15 -5.17 2.17
CA LEU A 318 22.42 -5.07 0.92
C LEU A 318 23.29 -4.52 -0.22
N LEU A 319 24.11 -3.50 0.06
CA LEU A 319 24.98 -2.87 -0.94
C LEU A 319 26.24 -3.68 -1.24
N ASN A 320 26.68 -4.54 -0.32
CA ASN A 320 27.82 -5.44 -0.49
C ASN A 320 27.42 -6.85 -0.95
N ASN A 321 26.15 -7.11 -1.18
CA ASN A 321 25.63 -8.42 -1.56
C ASN A 321 25.89 -8.71 -3.04
N ASP A 322 26.26 -9.95 -3.36
CA ASP A 322 26.36 -10.46 -4.73
C ASP A 322 25.05 -10.35 -5.53
N ALA A 323 23.92 -10.16 -4.84
CA ALA A 323 22.62 -9.88 -5.45
C ALA A 323 22.44 -8.42 -5.96
N LEU A 324 23.45 -7.55 -5.79
CA LEU A 324 23.40 -6.18 -6.29
C LEU A 324 23.43 -6.18 -7.82
N SER A 325 22.33 -5.80 -8.43
CA SER A 325 22.15 -5.77 -9.89
C SER A 325 22.36 -4.36 -10.43
N HIS A 326 23.01 -4.27 -11.58
CA HIS A 326 23.24 -3.03 -12.30
C HIS A 326 22.62 -3.14 -13.70
N VAL A 327 21.75 -2.20 -14.05
CA VAL A 327 21.11 -2.13 -15.35
C VAL A 327 21.43 -0.78 -15.97
N PHE A 328 21.97 -0.80 -17.19
CA PHE A 328 22.17 0.38 -18.00
C PHE A 328 21.32 0.26 -19.26
N SER A 329 20.48 1.26 -19.53
CA SER A 329 19.59 1.28 -20.69
C SER A 329 19.67 2.61 -21.43
N ILE A 330 19.72 2.54 -22.75
CA ILE A 330 19.59 3.69 -23.64
C ILE A 330 18.39 3.44 -24.54
N SER A 331 17.48 4.40 -24.60
CA SER A 331 16.32 4.39 -25.48
C SER A 331 16.34 5.64 -26.36
N ILE A 332 16.16 5.45 -27.66
CA ILE A 332 16.06 6.52 -28.63
C ILE A 332 14.70 6.42 -29.29
N ARG A 333 13.91 7.47 -29.18
CA ARG A 333 12.67 7.66 -29.92
C ARG A 333 12.91 8.74 -30.94
N TYR A 334 12.67 8.44 -32.22
CA TYR A 334 12.73 9.42 -33.29
C TYR A 334 11.36 9.53 -33.96
N PHE A 335 10.83 10.73 -34.01
CA PHE A 335 9.59 11.03 -34.71
C PHE A 335 9.89 11.33 -36.17
N ILE A 336 9.26 10.61 -37.10
CA ILE A 336 9.35 10.82 -38.53
C ILE A 336 8.03 11.43 -38.99
N ASP A 337 8.10 12.68 -39.50
CA ASP A 337 6.94 13.31 -40.12
C ASP A 337 6.81 12.85 -41.56
N TYR A 338 5.74 12.09 -41.84
CA TYR A 338 5.45 11.60 -43.17
C TYR A 338 5.29 12.75 -44.21
N ASN A 339 4.71 13.87 -43.83
CA ASN A 339 4.48 15.00 -44.73
C ASN A 339 5.78 15.71 -45.10
N GLU A 340 6.76 15.83 -44.18
CA GLU A 340 8.10 16.31 -44.48
C GLU A 340 8.86 15.36 -45.39
N MET A 341 8.73 14.06 -45.18
CA MET A 341 9.38 13.05 -46.06
C MET A 341 8.81 13.12 -47.49
N LYS A 342 7.48 13.17 -47.62
CA LYS A 342 6.82 13.28 -48.93
C LYS A 342 7.21 14.51 -49.71
N ASN A 343 7.52 15.60 -49.04
CA ASN A 343 7.92 16.86 -49.69
C ASN A 343 9.44 16.92 -50.07
N ARG A 344 10.24 15.94 -49.60
CA ARG A 344 11.70 15.83 -49.90
C ARG A 344 12.03 14.88 -51.04
N PHE A 345 11.07 14.04 -51.43
CA PHE A 345 11.15 13.11 -52.54
C PHE A 345 10.05 13.41 -53.58
#